data_f813af9bc3645ce7fa93f8a475a86d93
#
_entry.id   f813af9bc3645ce7fa93f8a475a86d93
#
_cell.length_a   1.000
_cell.length_b   1.000
_cell.length_c   1.000
_cell.angle_alpha   90.00
_cell.angle_beta   90.00
_cell.angle_gamma   90.00
#
_symmetry.space_group_name_H-M   'P 1'
#
loop_
_entity.id
_entity.type
_entity.pdbx_description
1 polymer ?
#
loop_
_entity_poly.entity_id
_entity_poly.type
_entity_poly.pdbx_seq_one_letter_code
_entity_poly.pdbx_strand_id
1 'polypeptide(L)'
;MRDPGQAEQPGRARPVTDAILDRVLRTAAEKAAEPGQLRFTERQLYYEVCRVLMPWHRAPRRAQFTSAPVLTYDAYLAALRRRGPGSVNGLLPPVVPKPRQAAGRHTPEPDLFDYGLPRLLVCESDDIAAMLRANGVPMESACPVYGAGELPLEEGVLRMLSLAERATVYLLHDASARGLTFPARFARSVDVPDGVRVVPLGLRPRQAGALHLVHGRGPAYAAVPAAFHTAGSGTGRGPGAGQGPGQGLAFELGRREREWLRRGRFVEVAAVKPASLLRTVHRLVREVRTPRSQLTELRQVRRAGFLSWPTA
;
A
#
# COMPACT_ATOMS: atom_id res chain seq x y z
N MET A 1 47.67 -11.33 -39.66
CA MET A 1 46.46 -12.10 -39.44
C MET A 1 46.23 -12.12 -37.92
N ARG A 2 45.44 -11.15 -37.41
CA ARG A 2 45.12 -10.99 -35.99
C ARG A 2 43.71 -11.48 -35.76
N ASP A 3 43.58 -12.40 -34.85
CA ASP A 3 42.32 -13.06 -34.46
C ASP A 3 41.40 -12.05 -33.71
N PRO A 4 40.14 -11.82 -34.12
CA PRO A 4 39.22 -11.01 -33.40
C PRO A 4 38.22 -11.89 -32.70
N GLY A 5 38.35 -12.09 -31.39
CA GLY A 5 37.32 -12.87 -30.69
C GLY A 5 37.57 -13.12 -29.21
N GLN A 6 37.85 -12.07 -28.44
CA GLN A 6 37.59 -12.15 -26.99
C GLN A 6 36.48 -11.21 -26.66
N ALA A 7 35.23 -11.76 -26.67
CA ALA A 7 34.09 -11.10 -26.08
C ALA A 7 34.34 -10.98 -24.57
N GLU A 8 34.42 -9.76 -24.07
CA GLU A 8 34.46 -9.43 -22.65
C GLU A 8 33.24 -10.05 -21.95
N GLN A 9 33.47 -11.06 -21.15
CA GLN A 9 32.46 -11.61 -20.24
C GLN A 9 32.11 -10.53 -19.20
N PRO A 10 30.82 -10.21 -18.97
CA PRO A 10 30.41 -9.25 -17.95
C PRO A 10 30.90 -9.73 -16.59
N GLY A 11 31.60 -8.84 -15.90
CA GLY A 11 32.39 -9.06 -14.70
C GLY A 11 31.77 -10.00 -13.68
N ARG A 12 32.47 -11.07 -13.41
CA ARG A 12 32.25 -11.92 -12.23
C ARG A 12 32.32 -11.02 -10.98
N ALA A 13 31.17 -10.77 -10.35
CA ALA A 13 31.13 -10.08 -9.05
C ALA A 13 32.09 -10.77 -8.08
N ARG A 14 32.94 -9.99 -7.45
CA ARG A 14 33.98 -10.49 -6.55
C ARG A 14 33.34 -11.32 -5.44
N PRO A 15 33.86 -12.49 -5.06
CA PRO A 15 33.25 -13.41 -4.08
C PRO A 15 32.96 -12.77 -2.72
N VAL A 16 33.71 -11.75 -2.32
CA VAL A 16 33.51 -10.99 -1.07
C VAL A 16 32.22 -10.14 -1.13
N THR A 17 31.92 -9.54 -2.28
CA THR A 17 30.67 -8.73 -2.45
C THR A 17 29.44 -9.63 -2.36
N ASP A 18 29.52 -10.84 -2.88
CA ASP A 18 28.43 -11.81 -2.86
C ASP A 18 28.13 -12.31 -1.42
N ALA A 19 29.18 -12.60 -0.63
CA ALA A 19 29.03 -12.99 0.76
C ALA A 19 28.43 -11.90 1.64
N ILE A 20 28.82 -10.63 1.39
CA ILE A 20 28.24 -9.48 2.08
C ILE A 20 26.76 -9.34 1.73
N LEU A 21 26.40 -9.41 0.45
CA LEU A 21 25.03 -9.27 -0.01
C LEU A 21 24.14 -10.41 0.51
N ASP A 22 24.67 -11.62 0.61
CA ASP A 22 23.98 -12.77 1.21
C ASP A 22 23.68 -12.55 2.70
N ARG A 23 24.63 -11.98 3.44
CA ARG A 23 24.43 -11.62 4.86
C ARG A 23 23.38 -10.53 5.01
N VAL A 24 23.43 -9.52 4.16
CA VAL A 24 22.45 -8.42 4.14
C VAL A 24 21.06 -8.95 3.81
N LEU A 25 20.91 -9.85 2.82
CA LEU A 25 19.64 -10.48 2.47
C LEU A 25 19.05 -11.26 3.65
N ARG A 26 19.86 -12.02 4.38
CA ARG A 26 19.41 -12.75 5.57
C ARG A 26 18.89 -11.80 6.64
N THR A 27 19.68 -10.79 7.00
CA THR A 27 19.27 -9.78 7.99
C THR A 27 18.03 -9.01 7.54
N ALA A 28 17.89 -8.72 6.24
CA ALA A 28 16.72 -8.04 5.70
C ALA A 28 15.47 -8.93 5.77
N ALA A 29 15.60 -10.23 5.48
CA ALA A 29 14.49 -11.19 5.59
C ALA A 29 14.01 -11.33 7.05
N GLU A 30 14.95 -11.45 8.01
CA GLU A 30 14.64 -11.48 9.44
C GLU A 30 13.87 -10.23 9.86
N LYS A 31 14.34 -9.04 9.47
CA LYS A 31 13.68 -7.76 9.77
C LYS A 31 12.33 -7.56 9.06
N ALA A 32 12.17 -8.11 7.84
CA ALA A 32 10.90 -8.06 7.13
C ALA A 32 9.84 -8.95 7.79
N ALA A 33 10.28 -10.07 8.41
CA ALA A 33 9.43 -11.01 9.12
C ALA A 33 9.06 -10.56 10.54
N GLU A 34 9.69 -9.54 11.11
CA GLU A 34 9.39 -9.00 12.44
C GLU A 34 8.05 -8.25 12.49
N PRO A 35 7.31 -8.35 13.64
CA PRO A 35 7.38 -9.35 14.67
C PRO A 35 6.59 -10.60 14.29
N GLY A 36 7.08 -11.79 14.61
CA GLY A 36 6.26 -12.99 14.57
C GLY A 36 6.07 -13.64 13.20
N GLN A 37 7.11 -13.70 12.38
CA GLN A 37 7.13 -14.44 11.10
C GLN A 37 6.12 -13.92 10.05
N LEU A 38 6.06 -12.62 9.88
CA LEU A 38 5.23 -12.01 8.85
C LEU A 38 5.60 -12.50 7.45
N ARG A 39 4.60 -12.62 6.60
CA ARG A 39 4.77 -12.84 5.17
C ARG A 39 5.02 -11.50 4.48
N PHE A 40 5.90 -11.49 3.49
CA PHE A 40 6.27 -10.29 2.76
C PHE A 40 6.53 -10.59 1.29
N THR A 41 6.43 -9.56 0.45
CA THR A 41 6.66 -9.67 -1.00
C THR A 41 8.14 -9.51 -1.33
N GLU A 42 8.52 -9.93 -2.55
CA GLU A 42 9.87 -9.74 -3.09
C GLU A 42 10.27 -8.26 -3.11
N ARG A 43 9.34 -7.36 -3.49
CA ARG A 43 9.56 -5.91 -3.45
C ARG A 43 9.77 -5.38 -2.04
N GLN A 44 9.03 -5.87 -1.05
CA GLN A 44 9.22 -5.48 0.34
C GLN A 44 10.61 -5.91 0.87
N LEU A 45 11.06 -7.11 0.51
CA LEU A 45 12.39 -7.57 0.84
C LEU A 45 13.49 -6.69 0.21
N TYR A 46 13.35 -6.32 -1.06
CA TYR A 46 14.26 -5.39 -1.71
C TYR A 46 14.40 -4.07 -0.94
N TYR A 47 13.28 -3.47 -0.55
CA TYR A 47 13.30 -2.24 0.22
C TYR A 47 13.87 -2.42 1.63
N GLU A 48 13.72 -3.61 2.23
CA GLU A 48 14.36 -3.90 3.51
C GLU A 48 15.87 -4.06 3.36
N VAL A 49 16.36 -4.67 2.26
CA VAL A 49 17.78 -4.70 1.91
C VAL A 49 18.33 -3.27 1.79
N CYS A 50 17.64 -2.38 1.08
CA CYS A 50 18.03 -0.97 0.99
C CYS A 50 18.10 -0.29 2.39
N ARG A 51 17.17 -0.61 3.30
CA ARG A 51 17.15 -0.07 4.66
C ARG A 51 18.26 -0.63 5.55
N VAL A 52 18.65 -1.88 5.35
CA VAL A 52 19.78 -2.50 6.08
C VAL A 52 21.09 -1.84 5.65
N LEU A 53 21.26 -1.65 4.34
CA LEU A 53 22.46 -1.01 3.79
C LEU A 53 22.56 0.48 4.17
N MET A 54 21.44 1.20 4.16
CA MET A 54 21.37 2.63 4.46
C MET A 54 20.18 2.94 5.36
N PRO A 55 20.39 3.06 6.67
CA PRO A 55 19.31 3.19 7.66
C PRO A 55 18.72 4.62 7.76
N TRP A 56 18.46 5.30 6.64
CA TRP A 56 17.86 6.63 6.59
C TRP A 56 16.51 6.74 7.33
N HIS A 57 15.78 5.62 7.43
CA HIS A 57 14.53 5.57 8.19
C HIS A 57 14.68 5.88 9.69
N ARG A 58 15.92 5.90 10.21
CA ARG A 58 16.26 6.31 11.60
C ARG A 58 16.48 7.82 11.74
N ALA A 59 16.54 8.56 10.63
CA ALA A 59 16.70 10.00 10.67
C ALA A 59 15.54 10.69 11.41
N PRO A 60 15.77 11.86 12.02
CA PRO A 60 14.73 12.59 12.73
C PRO A 60 13.55 12.92 11.80
N ARG A 61 12.33 12.65 12.23
CA ARG A 61 11.10 12.87 11.43
C ARG A 61 10.82 14.34 11.08
N ARG A 62 11.56 15.27 11.62
CA ARG A 62 11.48 16.69 11.26
C ARG A 62 11.97 16.97 9.85
N ALA A 63 12.92 16.19 9.35
CA ALA A 63 13.40 16.28 7.99
C ALA A 63 12.58 15.37 7.08
N GLN A 64 11.74 15.92 6.22
CA GLN A 64 10.93 15.16 5.26
C GLN A 64 11.70 14.97 3.95
N PHE A 65 12.17 13.77 3.70
CA PHE A 65 12.88 13.42 2.46
C PHE A 65 12.65 11.96 2.07
N THR A 66 12.93 11.64 0.83
CA THR A 66 13.00 10.26 0.32
C THR A 66 14.40 9.99 -0.18
N SER A 67 14.93 8.79 0.04
CA SER A 67 16.28 8.39 -0.40
C SER A 67 16.23 7.63 -1.72
N ALA A 68 17.30 7.73 -2.52
CA ALA A 68 17.48 6.86 -3.66
C ALA A 68 17.85 5.43 -3.18
N PRO A 69 17.57 4.38 -3.97
CA PRO A 69 17.99 3.04 -3.65
C PRO A 69 19.53 2.93 -3.73
N VAL A 70 20.10 2.17 -2.82
CA VAL A 70 21.56 1.93 -2.75
C VAL A 70 21.99 0.80 -3.66
N LEU A 71 21.07 -0.10 -3.93
CA LEU A 71 21.25 -1.28 -4.77
C LEU A 71 20.24 -1.23 -5.91
N THR A 72 20.65 -1.56 -7.12
CA THR A 72 19.70 -1.73 -8.23
C THR A 72 18.82 -2.96 -8.00
N TYR A 73 17.59 -2.91 -8.50
CA TYR A 73 16.68 -4.03 -8.36
C TYR A 73 17.20 -5.29 -9.03
N ASP A 74 17.86 -5.16 -10.20
CA ASP A 74 18.43 -6.27 -10.94
C ASP A 74 19.58 -6.96 -10.17
N ALA A 75 20.45 -6.19 -9.52
CA ALA A 75 21.52 -6.74 -8.69
C ALA A 75 20.94 -7.48 -7.46
N TYR A 76 19.88 -6.95 -6.87
CA TYR A 76 19.14 -7.63 -5.82
C TYR A 76 18.52 -8.94 -6.30
N LEU A 77 17.84 -8.93 -7.46
CA LEU A 77 17.24 -10.14 -8.04
C LEU A 77 18.29 -11.23 -8.34
N ALA A 78 19.44 -10.81 -8.88
CA ALA A 78 20.55 -11.74 -9.12
C ALA A 78 21.01 -12.41 -7.83
N ALA A 79 21.13 -11.66 -6.74
CA ALA A 79 21.49 -12.20 -5.44
C ALA A 79 20.42 -13.14 -4.87
N LEU A 80 19.14 -12.74 -4.96
CA LEU A 80 18.02 -13.55 -4.50
C LEU A 80 17.92 -14.88 -5.27
N ARG A 81 18.11 -14.86 -6.59
CA ARG A 81 18.13 -16.06 -7.43
C ARG A 81 19.27 -17.00 -7.07
N ARG A 82 20.49 -16.49 -6.82
CA ARG A 82 21.64 -17.30 -6.38
C ARG A 82 21.35 -18.03 -5.07
N ARG A 83 20.72 -17.33 -4.14
CA ARG A 83 20.35 -17.91 -2.85
C ARG A 83 19.22 -18.93 -2.95
N GLY A 84 18.36 -18.80 -3.95
CA GLY A 84 17.11 -19.53 -4.08
C GLY A 84 15.97 -18.88 -3.27
N PRO A 85 14.90 -18.43 -3.91
CA PRO A 85 13.78 -17.74 -3.23
C PRO A 85 13.12 -18.62 -2.16
N GLY A 86 13.08 -19.95 -2.36
CA GLY A 86 12.54 -20.92 -1.39
C GLY A 86 13.33 -21.02 -0.08
N SER A 87 14.57 -20.48 -0.03
CA SER A 87 15.38 -20.44 1.19
C SER A 87 15.09 -19.25 2.10
N VAL A 88 14.21 -18.32 1.67
CA VAL A 88 13.86 -17.10 2.41
C VAL A 88 12.52 -17.30 3.09
N ASN A 89 12.56 -17.55 4.40
CA ASN A 89 11.33 -17.71 5.17
C ASN A 89 10.47 -16.46 5.13
N GLY A 90 9.16 -16.63 4.92
CA GLY A 90 8.20 -15.53 4.87
C GLY A 90 8.06 -14.86 3.50
N LEU A 91 8.94 -15.15 2.54
CA LEU A 91 8.81 -14.63 1.19
C LEU A 91 7.61 -15.27 0.48
N LEU A 92 6.70 -14.43 0.00
CA LEU A 92 5.57 -14.87 -0.81
C LEU A 92 5.99 -15.10 -2.26
N PRO A 93 5.44 -16.12 -2.93
CA PRO A 93 5.60 -16.27 -4.36
C PRO A 93 4.97 -15.08 -5.11
N PRO A 94 5.43 -14.75 -6.31
CA PRO A 94 4.80 -13.74 -7.15
C PRO A 94 3.32 -14.09 -7.41
N VAL A 95 2.45 -13.09 -7.39
CA VAL A 95 1.05 -13.29 -7.71
C VAL A 95 0.91 -13.56 -9.20
N VAL A 96 0.43 -14.76 -9.52
CA VAL A 96 0.07 -15.10 -10.90
C VAL A 96 -1.39 -14.66 -11.10
N PRO A 97 -1.67 -13.81 -12.11
CA PRO A 97 -3.03 -13.43 -12.43
C PRO A 97 -3.86 -14.69 -12.70
N LYS A 98 -4.86 -14.93 -11.88
CA LYS A 98 -5.80 -16.04 -12.16
C LYS A 98 -6.70 -15.61 -13.31
N PRO A 99 -6.88 -16.47 -14.34
CA PRO A 99 -7.91 -16.22 -15.33
C PRO A 99 -9.25 -16.12 -14.59
N ARG A 100 -10.04 -15.09 -14.91
CA ARG A 100 -11.40 -14.97 -14.39
C ARG A 100 -12.17 -16.24 -14.72
N GLN A 101 -12.55 -16.99 -13.72
CA GLN A 101 -13.57 -18.00 -13.90
C GLN A 101 -14.87 -17.24 -14.17
N ALA A 102 -15.50 -17.55 -15.31
CA ALA A 102 -16.87 -17.12 -15.54
C ALA A 102 -17.68 -17.55 -14.32
N ALA A 103 -18.51 -16.64 -13.79
CA ALA A 103 -19.36 -16.92 -12.65
C ALA A 103 -20.11 -18.23 -12.92
N GLY A 104 -19.75 -19.28 -12.19
CA GLY A 104 -20.46 -20.54 -12.23
C GLY A 104 -21.92 -20.27 -11.90
N ARG A 105 -22.86 -21.03 -12.50
CA ARG A 105 -24.25 -21.00 -12.09
C ARG A 105 -24.32 -21.28 -10.60
N HIS A 106 -24.72 -20.27 -9.83
CA HIS A 106 -24.91 -20.41 -8.40
C HIS A 106 -25.95 -21.49 -8.15
N THR A 107 -25.60 -22.51 -7.41
CA THR A 107 -26.56 -23.31 -6.66
C THR A 107 -27.32 -22.37 -5.73
N PRO A 108 -28.64 -22.49 -5.54
CA PRO A 108 -29.39 -21.68 -4.60
C PRO A 108 -29.09 -22.13 -3.16
N GLU A 109 -27.87 -21.89 -2.70
CA GLU A 109 -27.55 -21.94 -1.28
C GLU A 109 -28.06 -20.65 -0.63
N PRO A 110 -28.53 -20.70 0.65
CA PRO A 110 -28.96 -19.50 1.34
C PRO A 110 -27.85 -18.45 1.25
N ASP A 111 -28.21 -17.31 0.72
CA ASP A 111 -27.35 -16.32 0.12
C ASP A 111 -26.36 -15.79 1.13
N LEU A 112 -25.10 -16.24 1.07
CA LEU A 112 -23.99 -15.65 1.81
C LEU A 112 -23.82 -14.15 1.53
N PHE A 113 -24.47 -13.65 0.48
CA PHE A 113 -24.48 -12.26 0.04
C PHE A 113 -25.60 -11.41 0.68
N ASP A 114 -26.44 -11.98 1.55
CA ASP A 114 -27.49 -11.23 2.25
C ASP A 114 -26.96 -10.43 3.46
N TYR A 115 -25.69 -10.57 3.78
CA TYR A 115 -25.07 -9.80 4.85
C TYR A 115 -24.41 -8.54 4.30
N GLY A 116 -24.66 -7.40 4.96
CA GLY A 116 -24.00 -6.14 4.60
C GLY A 116 -22.50 -6.20 4.83
N LEU A 117 -21.73 -5.74 3.84
CA LEU A 117 -20.27 -5.61 3.91
C LEU A 117 -19.90 -4.15 4.23
N PRO A 118 -19.57 -3.82 5.49
CA PRO A 118 -19.34 -2.42 5.86
C PRO A 118 -17.98 -1.88 5.37
N ARG A 119 -17.02 -2.76 5.03
CA ARG A 119 -15.65 -2.36 4.67
C ARG A 119 -15.07 -3.25 3.60
N LEU A 120 -14.38 -2.63 2.67
CA LEU A 120 -13.64 -3.30 1.61
C LEU A 120 -12.31 -2.57 1.39
N LEU A 121 -11.22 -3.30 1.20
CA LEU A 121 -9.92 -2.72 0.83
C LEU A 121 -9.54 -3.17 -0.58
N VAL A 122 -9.22 -2.21 -1.44
CA VAL A 122 -8.69 -2.47 -2.78
C VAL A 122 -7.28 -1.91 -2.89
N CYS A 123 -6.32 -2.77 -3.23
CA CYS A 123 -4.92 -2.41 -3.41
C CYS A 123 -4.59 -2.25 -4.90
N GLU A 124 -3.84 -1.20 -5.26
CA GLU A 124 -3.32 -1.05 -6.62
C GLU A 124 -2.38 -2.19 -7.01
N SER A 125 -1.62 -2.73 -6.03
CA SER A 125 -0.70 -3.85 -6.22
C SER A 125 -1.33 -5.15 -5.73
N ASP A 126 -1.42 -6.15 -6.62
CA ASP A 126 -1.91 -7.48 -6.30
C ASP A 126 -0.99 -8.20 -5.29
N ASP A 127 0.32 -7.97 -5.37
CA ASP A 127 1.28 -8.52 -4.41
C ASP A 127 1.04 -7.99 -2.99
N ILE A 128 0.71 -6.69 -2.86
CA ILE A 128 0.37 -6.10 -1.56
C ILE A 128 -0.95 -6.64 -1.04
N ALA A 129 -1.95 -6.83 -1.91
CA ALA A 129 -3.20 -7.48 -1.53
C ALA A 129 -2.96 -8.91 -1.03
N ALA A 130 -2.16 -9.70 -1.74
CA ALA A 130 -1.79 -11.05 -1.34
C ALA A 130 -1.04 -11.06 0.01
N MET A 131 -0.13 -10.11 0.23
CA MET A 131 0.60 -9.97 1.49
C MET A 131 -0.33 -9.65 2.66
N LEU A 132 -1.26 -8.73 2.48
CA LEU A 132 -2.25 -8.39 3.52
C LEU A 132 -3.16 -9.58 3.86
N ARG A 133 -3.58 -10.34 2.85
CA ARG A 133 -4.37 -11.58 3.01
C ARG A 133 -3.57 -12.65 3.75
N ALA A 134 -2.32 -12.89 3.34
CA ALA A 134 -1.45 -13.90 3.95
C ALA A 134 -1.10 -13.60 5.41
N ASN A 135 -1.23 -12.34 5.84
CA ASN A 135 -1.04 -11.93 7.24
C ASN A 135 -2.37 -11.68 7.98
N GLY A 136 -3.49 -12.24 7.51
CA GLY A 136 -4.74 -12.30 8.26
C GLY A 136 -5.56 -11.00 8.32
N VAL A 137 -5.18 -9.93 7.59
CA VAL A 137 -5.91 -8.64 7.65
C VAL A 137 -7.41 -8.78 7.40
N PRO A 138 -7.89 -9.59 6.43
CA PRO A 138 -9.34 -9.74 6.21
C PRO A 138 -10.07 -10.28 7.44
N MET A 139 -9.49 -11.26 8.11
CA MET A 139 -10.10 -11.90 9.29
C MET A 139 -10.06 -10.98 10.50
N GLU A 140 -8.92 -10.32 10.76
CA GLU A 140 -8.75 -9.47 11.93
C GLU A 140 -9.56 -8.17 11.88
N SER A 141 -9.82 -7.65 10.67
CA SER A 141 -10.49 -6.35 10.47
C SER A 141 -11.91 -6.47 9.91
N ALA A 142 -12.40 -7.69 9.63
CA ALA A 142 -13.65 -7.93 8.90
C ALA A 142 -13.72 -7.06 7.62
N CYS A 143 -12.62 -7.03 6.87
CA CYS A 143 -12.45 -6.22 5.69
C CYS A 143 -11.78 -7.05 4.60
N PRO A 144 -12.53 -7.60 3.65
CA PRO A 144 -11.97 -8.28 2.49
C PRO A 144 -10.98 -7.39 1.75
N VAL A 145 -9.95 -8.01 1.20
CA VAL A 145 -8.86 -7.31 0.49
C VAL A 145 -8.82 -7.80 -0.93
N TYR A 146 -8.86 -6.89 -1.89
CA TYR A 146 -8.79 -7.16 -3.33
C TYR A 146 -7.57 -6.48 -3.94
N GLY A 147 -7.00 -7.07 -4.97
CA GLY A 147 -6.01 -6.44 -5.84
C GLY A 147 -6.64 -5.77 -7.04
N ALA A 148 -5.93 -4.88 -7.71
CA ALA A 148 -6.42 -4.23 -8.92
C ALA A 148 -6.66 -5.20 -10.08
N GLY A 149 -5.93 -6.33 -10.13
CA GLY A 149 -6.14 -7.40 -11.11
C GLY A 149 -7.45 -8.18 -10.90
N GLU A 150 -8.09 -8.02 -9.75
CA GLU A 150 -9.37 -8.65 -9.42
C GLU A 150 -10.58 -7.74 -9.73
N LEU A 151 -10.35 -6.55 -10.31
CA LEU A 151 -11.41 -5.63 -10.74
C LEU A 151 -11.94 -5.98 -12.15
N PRO A 152 -13.24 -5.66 -12.43
CA PRO A 152 -14.28 -5.12 -11.56
C PRO A 152 -14.69 -6.12 -10.48
N LEU A 153 -15.27 -5.60 -9.38
CA LEU A 153 -15.78 -6.43 -8.30
C LEU A 153 -16.95 -7.30 -8.78
N GLU A 154 -17.12 -8.45 -8.16
CA GLU A 154 -18.26 -9.33 -8.41
C GLU A 154 -19.57 -8.68 -7.95
N GLU A 155 -20.68 -8.96 -8.66
CA GLU A 155 -22.00 -8.40 -8.36
C GLU A 155 -22.46 -8.70 -6.92
N GLY A 156 -22.17 -9.89 -6.42
CA GLY A 156 -22.46 -10.27 -5.03
C GLY A 156 -21.76 -9.35 -4.01
N VAL A 157 -20.51 -8.97 -4.27
CA VAL A 157 -19.76 -8.03 -3.39
C VAL A 157 -20.37 -6.62 -3.45
N LEU A 158 -20.78 -6.15 -4.62
CA LEU A 158 -21.46 -4.87 -4.77
C LEU A 158 -22.82 -4.85 -4.05
N ARG A 159 -23.57 -5.95 -4.14
CA ARG A 159 -24.82 -6.13 -3.38
C ARG A 159 -24.57 -6.07 -1.87
N MET A 160 -23.57 -6.80 -1.35
CA MET A 160 -23.21 -6.74 0.07
C MET A 160 -22.81 -5.33 0.53
N LEU A 161 -22.11 -4.56 -0.32
CA LEU A 161 -21.80 -3.16 -0.02
C LEU A 161 -23.05 -2.28 0.04
N SER A 162 -24.03 -2.51 -0.84
CA SER A 162 -25.29 -1.74 -0.86
C SER A 162 -26.19 -2.04 0.34
N LEU A 163 -26.09 -3.23 0.92
CA LEU A 163 -26.87 -3.65 2.11
C LEU A 163 -26.34 -3.04 3.41
N ALA A 164 -25.11 -2.56 3.44
CA ALA A 164 -24.51 -1.98 4.64
C ALA A 164 -24.83 -0.49 4.76
N GLU A 165 -25.38 -0.06 5.91
CA GLU A 165 -25.77 1.33 6.16
C GLU A 165 -24.66 2.37 5.93
N ARG A 166 -23.38 2.00 6.12
CA ARG A 166 -22.21 2.89 6.01
C ARG A 166 -21.04 2.16 5.39
N ALA A 167 -21.25 1.59 4.22
CA ALA A 167 -20.17 0.91 3.52
C ALA A 167 -19.05 1.87 3.13
N THR A 168 -17.81 1.39 3.27
CA THR A 168 -16.63 2.16 2.88
C THR A 168 -15.66 1.27 2.11
N VAL A 169 -15.31 1.71 0.90
CA VAL A 169 -14.24 1.10 0.10
C VAL A 169 -12.96 1.92 0.30
N TYR A 170 -11.95 1.28 0.85
CA TYR A 170 -10.63 1.88 1.03
C TYR A 170 -9.75 1.56 -0.16
N LEU A 171 -9.00 2.56 -0.65
CA LEU A 171 -8.08 2.39 -1.78
C LEU A 171 -6.65 2.60 -1.33
N LEU A 172 -5.81 1.57 -1.47
CA LEU A 172 -4.39 1.62 -1.16
C LEU A 172 -3.58 1.64 -2.47
N HIS A 173 -2.80 2.71 -2.68
CA HIS A 173 -2.08 2.94 -3.93
C HIS A 173 -0.69 3.52 -3.68
N ASP A 174 0.18 3.45 -4.68
CA ASP A 174 1.53 3.98 -4.62
C ASP A 174 1.57 5.51 -4.66
N ALA A 175 2.62 6.09 -4.09
CA ALA A 175 2.96 7.50 -4.30
C ALA A 175 3.64 7.66 -5.66
N SER A 176 2.89 7.46 -6.71
CA SER A 176 3.30 7.57 -8.11
C SER A 176 2.23 8.32 -8.87
N ALA A 177 2.55 8.77 -10.06
CA ALA A 177 1.56 9.38 -10.92
C ALA A 177 0.40 8.44 -11.25
N ARG A 178 0.73 7.17 -11.53
CA ARG A 178 -0.26 6.13 -11.79
C ARG A 178 -1.07 5.82 -10.52
N GLY A 179 -0.41 5.70 -9.36
CA GLY A 179 -1.06 5.44 -8.09
C GLY A 179 -2.05 6.52 -7.69
N LEU A 180 -1.68 7.78 -7.87
CA LEU A 180 -2.56 8.91 -7.58
C LEU A 180 -3.81 8.97 -8.47
N THR A 181 -3.77 8.38 -9.68
CA THR A 181 -4.95 8.24 -10.55
C THR A 181 -5.77 6.98 -10.24
N PHE A 182 -5.30 6.11 -9.35
CA PHE A 182 -5.97 4.85 -9.03
C PHE A 182 -7.42 5.05 -8.55
N PRO A 183 -7.74 6.02 -7.67
CA PRO A 183 -9.14 6.24 -7.28
C PRO A 183 -10.06 6.56 -8.46
N ALA A 184 -9.59 7.37 -9.40
CA ALA A 184 -10.36 7.69 -10.60
C ALA A 184 -10.47 6.50 -11.58
N ARG A 185 -9.45 5.64 -11.65
CA ARG A 185 -9.49 4.39 -12.42
C ARG A 185 -10.47 3.40 -11.80
N PHE A 186 -10.43 3.26 -10.47
CA PHE A 186 -11.36 2.43 -9.72
C PHE A 186 -12.82 2.83 -9.98
N ALA A 187 -13.14 4.12 -9.83
CA ALA A 187 -14.49 4.63 -10.07
C ALA A 187 -15.01 4.42 -11.52
N ARG A 188 -14.11 4.28 -12.50
CA ARG A 188 -14.49 3.93 -13.88
C ARG A 188 -14.64 2.44 -14.12
N SER A 189 -13.99 1.62 -13.31
CA SER A 189 -13.99 0.15 -13.47
C SER A 189 -15.04 -0.54 -12.61
N VAL A 190 -15.57 0.15 -11.60
CA VAL A 190 -16.51 -0.41 -10.64
C VAL A 190 -17.68 0.55 -10.49
N ASP A 191 -18.86 0.06 -10.76
CA ASP A 191 -20.10 0.80 -10.49
C ASP A 191 -20.43 0.68 -9.00
N VAL A 192 -19.91 1.66 -8.24
CA VAL A 192 -20.03 1.67 -6.77
C VAL A 192 -21.47 2.07 -6.41
N PRO A 193 -22.17 1.26 -5.60
CA PRO A 193 -23.54 1.58 -5.19
C PRO A 193 -23.67 2.93 -4.48
N ASP A 194 -24.81 3.58 -4.64
CA ASP A 194 -25.12 4.83 -3.96
C ASP A 194 -24.99 4.69 -2.43
N GLY A 195 -24.45 5.71 -1.78
CA GLY A 195 -24.22 5.70 -0.33
C GLY A 195 -22.92 5.04 0.12
N VAL A 196 -22.24 4.29 -0.74
CA VAL A 196 -20.93 3.70 -0.43
C VAL A 196 -19.82 4.76 -0.54
N ARG A 197 -19.10 4.95 0.55
CA ARG A 197 -17.99 5.92 0.61
C ARG A 197 -16.70 5.31 0.06
N VAL A 198 -16.04 5.99 -0.85
CA VAL A 198 -14.71 5.61 -1.36
C VAL A 198 -13.64 6.49 -0.73
N VAL A 199 -12.67 5.87 -0.04
CA VAL A 199 -11.65 6.59 0.74
C VAL A 199 -10.25 6.18 0.29
N PRO A 200 -9.51 7.04 -0.38
CA PRO A 200 -8.12 6.77 -0.70
C PRO A 200 -7.24 6.90 0.56
N LEU A 201 -6.53 5.83 0.91
CA LEU A 201 -5.60 5.79 2.04
C LEU A 201 -4.22 6.38 1.70
N GLY A 202 -3.87 6.35 0.47
CA GLY A 202 -2.54 6.73 -0.04
C GLY A 202 -1.83 5.49 -0.58
N LEU A 203 -0.57 5.56 -0.86
CA LEU A 203 0.51 6.41 -0.33
C LEU A 203 0.59 7.77 -1.08
N ARG A 204 0.88 8.87 -0.36
CA ARG A 204 1.13 10.18 -0.96
C ARG A 204 2.62 10.55 -0.87
N PRO A 205 3.16 11.41 -1.77
CA PRO A 205 4.56 11.85 -1.71
C PRO A 205 4.97 12.45 -0.35
N ARG A 206 4.08 13.23 0.29
CA ARG A 206 4.34 13.78 1.62
C ARG A 206 4.45 12.71 2.71
N GLN A 207 3.65 11.65 2.61
CA GLN A 207 3.71 10.52 3.54
C GLN A 207 5.01 9.73 3.34
N ALA A 208 5.40 9.51 2.09
CA ALA A 208 6.66 8.87 1.74
C ALA A 208 7.86 9.64 2.29
N GLY A 209 7.86 10.98 2.20
CA GLY A 209 8.89 11.84 2.77
C GLY A 209 8.93 11.79 4.30
N ALA A 210 7.78 11.79 4.96
CA ALA A 210 7.69 11.73 6.43
C ALA A 210 8.16 10.38 7.00
N LEU A 211 8.08 9.31 6.20
CA LEU A 211 8.53 7.96 6.55
C LEU A 211 9.96 7.65 6.07
N HIS A 212 10.63 8.61 5.40
CA HIS A 212 11.97 8.47 4.82
C HIS A 212 12.09 7.23 3.89
N LEU A 213 11.06 7.00 3.06
CA LEU A 213 11.01 5.83 2.22
C LEU A 213 11.97 5.94 1.03
N VAL A 214 12.37 4.79 0.51
CA VAL A 214 13.19 4.70 -0.69
C VAL A 214 12.32 5.00 -1.91
N HIS A 215 12.75 5.96 -2.75
CA HIS A 215 12.07 6.30 -3.99
C HIS A 215 12.75 5.65 -5.20
N GLY A 216 11.94 5.18 -6.14
CA GLY A 216 12.40 4.86 -7.48
C GLY A 216 12.41 6.09 -8.39
N ARG A 217 13.02 5.93 -9.56
CA ARG A 217 12.93 6.88 -10.67
C ARG A 217 12.30 6.16 -11.87
N GLY A 218 11.26 6.75 -12.40
CA GLY A 218 10.58 6.34 -13.62
C GLY A 218 10.63 7.46 -14.66
N PRO A 219 9.95 7.29 -15.79
CA PRO A 219 9.80 8.35 -16.77
C PRO A 219 9.26 9.61 -16.10
N ALA A 220 9.86 10.76 -16.44
CA ALA A 220 9.41 12.03 -15.91
C ALA A 220 7.92 12.23 -16.21
N TYR A 221 7.17 12.57 -15.20
CA TYR A 221 5.73 12.76 -15.36
C TYR A 221 5.45 14.11 -16.01
N ALA A 222 5.33 14.12 -17.32
CA ALA A 222 5.16 15.33 -18.11
C ALA A 222 3.80 16.01 -17.91
N ALA A 223 2.79 15.27 -17.48
CA ALA A 223 1.46 15.82 -17.21
C ALA A 223 0.81 15.11 -16.02
N VAL A 224 0.70 15.79 -14.89
CA VAL A 224 -0.35 15.47 -13.92
C VAL A 224 -1.67 15.71 -14.66
N PRO A 225 -2.56 14.71 -14.85
CA PRO A 225 -3.80 14.93 -15.57
C PRO A 225 -4.54 16.15 -15.04
N ALA A 226 -5.16 16.93 -15.92
CA ALA A 226 -5.88 18.15 -15.58
C ALA A 226 -6.99 17.94 -14.51
N ALA A 227 -7.43 16.70 -14.31
CA ALA A 227 -8.34 16.32 -13.22
C ALA A 227 -7.82 16.70 -11.80
N PHE A 228 -6.50 16.96 -11.64
CA PHE A 228 -5.94 17.45 -10.39
C PHE A 228 -5.84 18.98 -10.32
N HIS A 229 -6.27 19.70 -11.36
CA HIS A 229 -6.19 21.16 -11.43
C HIS A 229 -7.50 21.89 -11.13
N THR A 230 -8.63 21.19 -11.03
CA THR A 230 -9.97 21.83 -10.99
C THR A 230 -10.57 22.05 -9.60
N ALA A 231 -9.79 21.99 -8.53
CA ALA A 231 -10.30 22.34 -7.21
C ALA A 231 -9.49 23.50 -6.60
N GLY A 232 -9.53 24.70 -7.21
CA GLY A 232 -8.78 25.80 -6.61
C GLY A 232 -8.88 27.14 -7.30
N SER A 233 -10.05 27.53 -7.85
CA SER A 233 -10.39 28.93 -8.12
C SER A 233 -11.89 29.10 -8.37
N GLY A 234 -12.65 28.95 -7.31
CA GLY A 234 -14.10 29.22 -7.34
C GLY A 234 -14.54 29.76 -6.00
N THR A 235 -14.32 31.04 -5.75
CA THR A 235 -15.12 31.82 -4.81
C THR A 235 -16.55 31.85 -5.36
N GLY A 236 -17.41 30.96 -4.88
CA GLY A 236 -18.78 30.87 -5.33
C GLY A 236 -19.61 30.02 -4.38
N ARG A 237 -20.16 30.66 -3.36
CA ARG A 237 -21.16 30.12 -2.47
C ARG A 237 -22.43 29.81 -3.26
N GLY A 238 -22.88 28.54 -3.27
CA GLY A 238 -24.21 28.16 -3.71
C GLY A 238 -24.55 26.78 -3.16
N PRO A 239 -25.57 26.64 -2.29
CA PRO A 239 -26.02 25.34 -1.83
C PRO A 239 -26.95 24.72 -2.87
N GLY A 240 -26.64 23.51 -3.38
CA GLY A 240 -27.58 22.71 -4.13
C GLY A 240 -27.20 22.43 -5.58
N ALA A 241 -26.21 21.59 -5.79
CA ALA A 241 -26.09 20.83 -7.03
C ALA A 241 -25.52 19.46 -6.67
N GLY A 242 -26.24 18.40 -7.02
CA GLY A 242 -25.89 17.02 -6.72
C GLY A 242 -24.49 16.68 -7.22
N GLN A 243 -23.63 16.27 -6.30
CA GLN A 243 -22.31 15.77 -6.62
C GLN A 243 -22.46 14.36 -7.22
N GLY A 244 -22.21 14.24 -8.51
CA GLY A 244 -22.10 12.94 -9.16
C GLY A 244 -20.97 12.09 -8.54
N PRO A 245 -21.03 10.74 -8.61
CA PRO A 245 -20.19 9.81 -7.85
C PRO A 245 -18.68 9.85 -8.16
N GLY A 246 -18.20 10.75 -8.98
CA GLY A 246 -16.77 10.85 -9.35
C GLY A 246 -16.02 12.11 -8.92
N GLN A 247 -16.67 13.14 -8.40
CA GLN A 247 -16.03 14.45 -8.21
C GLN A 247 -15.28 14.63 -6.89
N GLY A 248 -15.44 13.74 -5.90
CA GLY A 248 -14.80 13.84 -4.58
C GLY A 248 -13.47 13.11 -4.40
N LEU A 249 -13.00 12.36 -5.39
CA LEU A 249 -11.85 11.46 -5.26
C LEU A 249 -10.49 12.06 -5.67
N ALA A 250 -10.46 13.33 -6.09
CA ALA A 250 -9.23 14.01 -6.48
C ALA A 250 -8.46 14.49 -5.24
N PHE A 251 -7.20 14.08 -5.11
CA PHE A 251 -6.32 14.63 -4.10
C PHE A 251 -5.83 16.02 -4.48
N GLU A 252 -5.93 16.97 -3.58
CA GLU A 252 -5.16 18.20 -3.71
C GLU A 252 -3.69 17.93 -3.45
N LEU A 253 -2.88 18.01 -4.49
CA LEU A 253 -1.44 17.87 -4.39
C LEU A 253 -0.81 19.23 -4.07
N GLY A 254 -0.01 19.29 -3.02
CA GLY A 254 0.80 20.47 -2.70
C GLY A 254 1.85 20.74 -3.79
N ARG A 255 2.34 22.00 -3.87
CA ARG A 255 3.37 22.39 -4.86
C ARG A 255 4.60 21.47 -4.81
N ARG A 256 5.07 21.11 -3.61
CA ARG A 256 6.21 20.21 -3.41
C ARG A 256 5.95 18.79 -3.89
N GLU A 257 4.73 18.26 -3.71
CA GLU A 257 4.35 16.93 -4.18
C GLU A 257 4.32 16.89 -5.72
N ARG A 258 3.78 17.93 -6.36
CA ARG A 258 3.77 18.06 -7.83
C ARG A 258 5.19 18.11 -8.40
N GLU A 259 6.06 18.92 -7.81
CA GLU A 259 7.44 19.01 -8.25
C GLU A 259 8.20 17.70 -8.05
N TRP A 260 7.94 16.98 -6.96
CA TRP A 260 8.52 15.68 -6.68
C TRP A 260 8.14 14.65 -7.76
N LEU A 261 6.86 14.61 -8.17
CA LEU A 261 6.35 13.77 -9.26
C LEU A 261 6.91 14.16 -10.62
N ARG A 262 7.03 15.46 -10.93
CA ARG A 262 7.63 15.94 -12.19
C ARG A 262 9.06 15.48 -12.36
N ARG A 263 9.79 15.29 -11.28
CA ARG A 263 11.15 14.72 -11.30
C ARG A 263 11.19 13.22 -11.55
N GLY A 264 10.07 12.60 -11.90
CA GLY A 264 9.95 11.17 -12.15
C GLY A 264 10.13 10.31 -10.92
N ARG A 265 10.02 10.87 -9.71
CA ARG A 265 10.12 10.10 -8.47
C ARG A 265 8.81 9.38 -8.18
N PHE A 266 8.94 8.16 -7.64
CA PHE A 266 7.80 7.41 -7.14
C PHE A 266 8.20 6.60 -5.91
N VAL A 267 7.24 6.26 -5.06
CA VAL A 267 7.43 5.34 -3.95
C VAL A 267 6.29 4.33 -3.97
N GLU A 268 6.67 3.07 -3.98
CA GLU A 268 5.73 1.95 -3.89
C GLU A 268 5.27 1.75 -2.45
N VAL A 269 4.04 1.28 -2.25
CA VAL A 269 3.56 0.83 -0.93
C VAL A 269 4.47 -0.24 -0.35
N ALA A 270 5.07 -1.07 -1.21
CA ALA A 270 6.06 -2.07 -0.83
C ALA A 270 7.29 -1.48 -0.10
N ALA A 271 7.60 -0.18 -0.27
CA ALA A 271 8.66 0.48 0.47
C ALA A 271 8.34 0.69 1.96
N VAL A 272 7.10 0.52 2.37
CA VAL A 272 6.71 0.53 3.78
C VAL A 272 7.04 -0.83 4.40
N LYS A 273 7.58 -0.83 5.63
CA LYS A 273 7.85 -2.09 6.35
C LYS A 273 6.57 -2.92 6.50
N PRO A 274 6.62 -4.26 6.30
CA PRO A 274 5.43 -5.12 6.42
C PRO A 274 4.65 -4.89 7.71
N ALA A 275 5.29 -4.94 8.86
CA ALA A 275 4.65 -4.70 10.16
C ALA A 275 4.00 -3.32 10.29
N SER A 276 4.63 -2.29 9.73
CA SER A 276 4.11 -0.92 9.77
C SER A 276 2.91 -0.76 8.83
N LEU A 277 2.95 -1.42 7.67
CA LEU A 277 1.85 -1.43 6.72
C LEU A 277 0.63 -2.12 7.31
N LEU A 278 0.78 -3.34 7.84
CA LEU A 278 -0.28 -4.09 8.50
C LEU A 278 -0.94 -3.27 9.62
N ARG A 279 -0.13 -2.73 10.54
CA ARG A 279 -0.62 -1.90 11.64
C ARG A 279 -1.36 -0.65 11.17
N THR A 280 -0.85 -0.01 10.11
CA THR A 280 -1.45 1.20 9.57
C THR A 280 -2.77 0.90 8.87
N VAL A 281 -2.81 -0.13 8.01
CA VAL A 281 -4.02 -0.57 7.32
C VAL A 281 -5.08 -0.98 8.34
N HIS A 282 -4.73 -1.83 9.29
CA HIS A 282 -5.63 -2.29 10.34
C HIS A 282 -6.25 -1.12 11.14
N ARG A 283 -5.43 -0.13 11.51
CA ARG A 283 -5.90 1.06 12.21
C ARG A 283 -6.83 1.93 11.36
N LEU A 284 -6.47 2.14 10.08
CA LEU A 284 -7.25 2.97 9.17
C LEU A 284 -8.58 2.33 8.81
N VAL A 285 -8.58 1.03 8.54
CA VAL A 285 -9.79 0.28 8.19
C VAL A 285 -10.74 0.15 9.39
N ARG A 286 -10.22 -0.02 10.59
CA ARG A 286 -11.06 -0.06 11.82
C ARG A 286 -11.51 1.33 12.28
N GLU A 287 -11.05 2.40 11.64
CA GLU A 287 -11.31 3.78 12.09
C GLU A 287 -10.97 4.01 13.58
N VAL A 288 -9.99 3.26 14.08
CA VAL A 288 -9.50 3.44 15.46
C VAL A 288 -8.86 4.81 15.55
N ARG A 289 -9.60 5.77 16.08
CA ARG A 289 -9.09 7.11 16.39
C ARG A 289 -7.92 6.95 17.35
N THR A 290 -6.78 7.55 17.02
CA THR A 290 -5.63 7.57 17.93
C THR A 290 -6.05 8.22 19.27
N PRO A 291 -5.59 7.70 20.40
CA PRO A 291 -6.06 8.06 21.75
C PRO A 291 -5.73 9.48 22.22
N ARG A 292 -5.63 10.47 21.33
CA ARG A 292 -5.56 11.88 21.77
C ARG A 292 -6.82 12.30 22.53
N SER A 293 -7.95 11.70 22.25
CA SER A 293 -9.20 11.91 23.00
C SER A 293 -9.25 11.06 24.27
N GLN A 294 -8.68 9.85 24.26
CA GLN A 294 -8.69 8.97 25.44
C GLN A 294 -7.87 9.53 26.61
N LEU A 295 -6.77 10.22 26.35
CA LEU A 295 -6.02 10.88 27.43
C LEU A 295 -6.80 12.05 28.04
N THR A 296 -7.64 12.72 27.27
CA THR A 296 -8.53 13.79 27.75
C THR A 296 -9.73 13.18 28.48
N GLU A 297 -10.31 12.11 27.95
CA GLU A 297 -11.39 11.35 28.58
C GLU A 297 -10.92 10.65 29.85
N LEU A 298 -9.73 10.00 29.85
CA LEU A 298 -9.13 9.42 31.06
C LEU A 298 -8.83 10.47 32.12
N ARG A 299 -8.42 11.69 31.73
CA ARG A 299 -8.24 12.80 32.67
C ARG A 299 -9.58 13.30 33.21
N GLN A 300 -10.65 13.33 32.41
CA GLN A 300 -12.01 13.67 32.84
C GLN A 300 -12.60 12.58 33.74
N VAL A 301 -12.45 11.29 33.35
CA VAL A 301 -12.91 10.15 34.17
C VAL A 301 -12.16 10.09 35.51
N ARG A 302 -10.84 10.38 35.50
CA ARG A 302 -10.05 10.48 36.73
C ARG A 302 -10.46 11.67 37.63
N ARG A 303 -10.93 12.77 37.01
CA ARG A 303 -11.48 13.92 37.78
C ARG A 303 -12.89 13.66 38.27
N ALA A 304 -13.66 12.81 37.60
CA ALA A 304 -15.01 12.41 38.01
C ALA A 304 -15.04 11.29 39.06
N GLY A 305 -13.88 10.81 39.53
CA GLY A 305 -13.82 9.85 40.66
C GLY A 305 -14.28 8.43 40.38
N PHE A 306 -14.37 8.00 39.12
CA PHE A 306 -14.91 6.69 38.72
C PHE A 306 -13.88 5.54 38.73
N LEU A 307 -12.76 5.68 39.43
CA LEU A 307 -11.78 4.62 39.68
C LEU A 307 -11.63 4.37 41.17
N SER A 308 -12.71 4.03 41.86
CA SER A 308 -12.62 3.32 43.11
C SER A 308 -12.91 1.84 42.85
N TRP A 309 -11.90 1.02 42.91
CA TRP A 309 -12.00 -0.42 42.89
C TRP A 309 -12.78 -0.85 44.17
N PRO A 310 -13.78 -1.72 44.07
CA PRO A 310 -14.39 -2.24 45.29
C PRO A 310 -13.37 -3.09 46.03
N THR A 311 -12.92 -2.62 47.15
CA THR A 311 -12.24 -3.44 48.16
C THR A 311 -13.27 -4.38 48.74
N ALA A 312 -13.04 -5.68 48.56
CA ALA A 312 -13.80 -6.77 49.22
C ALA A 312 -13.55 -6.74 50.74
#